data_94f7e89b4070f9ac5b75fc0fb3f63cc7
#
_entry.id   94f7e89b4070f9ac5b75fc0fb3f63cc7
#
_cell.length_a   1.000
_cell.length_b   1.000
_cell.length_c   1.000
_cell.angle_alpha   90.00
_cell.angle_beta   90.00
_cell.angle_gamma   90.00
#
_symmetry.space_group_name_H-M   'P 1'
#
loop_
_entity.id
_entity.type
_entity.pdbx_description
1 polymer ?
#
loop_
_entity_poly.entity_id
_entity_poly.type
_entity_poly.pdbx_seq_one_letter_code
_entity_poly.pdbx_strand_id
1 'polypeptide(L)'
;MLLPEEAFLAVTKVVGFYSGCGAFMARKMADEGLVVPLLGYRASRAWDALEPFIRREREIRESSDRYASVFEDFVWRVRRHTSLEKAYGLRLRTLPPTPAREVPPPEPQTT
;
A
#
# COMPACT_ATOMS: atom_id res chain seq x y z
N MET A 1 11.57 6.17 -20.23
CA MET A 1 10.70 5.10 -20.70
C MET A 1 9.26 5.49 -20.47
N LEU A 2 8.48 5.59 -21.55
CA LEU A 2 7.08 5.96 -21.44
C LEU A 2 6.27 4.72 -21.02
N LEU A 3 5.48 4.85 -19.98
CA LEU A 3 4.58 3.78 -19.57
C LEU A 3 3.40 3.70 -20.54
N PRO A 4 2.92 2.48 -20.85
CA PRO A 4 1.65 2.35 -21.55
C PRO A 4 0.55 3.10 -20.83
N GLU A 5 -0.43 3.61 -21.55
CA GLU A 5 -1.50 4.41 -20.98
C GLU A 5 -2.22 3.68 -19.84
N GLU A 6 -2.49 2.38 -20.01
CA GLU A 6 -3.16 1.59 -18.97
C GLU A 6 -2.32 1.52 -17.70
N ALA A 7 -1.01 1.32 -17.84
CA ALA A 7 -0.10 1.28 -16.69
C ALA A 7 -0.03 2.64 -16.01
N PHE A 8 0.01 3.71 -16.79
CA PHE A 8 0.00 5.08 -16.25
C PHE A 8 -1.25 5.34 -15.42
N LEU A 9 -2.42 4.95 -15.94
CA LEU A 9 -3.68 5.13 -15.22
C LEU A 9 -3.71 4.31 -13.93
N ALA A 10 -3.22 3.07 -13.98
CA ALA A 10 -3.16 2.22 -12.81
C ALA A 10 -2.26 2.81 -11.72
N VAL A 11 -1.09 3.29 -12.10
CA VAL A 11 -0.16 3.95 -11.17
C VAL A 11 -0.79 5.19 -10.56
N THR A 12 -1.45 6.01 -11.38
CA THR A 12 -2.11 7.23 -10.91
C THR A 12 -3.20 6.91 -9.88
N LYS A 13 -3.96 5.84 -10.09
CA LYS A 13 -4.98 5.40 -9.13
C LYS A 13 -4.38 4.96 -7.81
N VAL A 14 -3.29 4.20 -7.86
CA VAL A 14 -2.61 3.73 -6.65
C VAL A 14 -2.04 4.91 -5.86
N VAL A 15 -1.36 5.82 -6.53
CA VAL A 15 -0.81 7.02 -5.90
C VAL A 15 -1.93 7.86 -5.28
N GLY A 16 -3.04 8.03 -6.00
CA GLY A 16 -4.19 8.78 -5.51
C GLY A 16 -4.82 8.14 -4.28
N PHE A 17 -4.96 6.81 -4.29
CA PHE A 17 -5.54 6.09 -3.16
C PHE A 17 -4.71 6.28 -1.88
N TYR A 18 -3.41 6.05 -1.96
CA TYR A 18 -2.56 6.17 -0.76
C TYR A 18 -2.34 7.62 -0.34
N SER A 19 -2.34 8.54 -1.29
CA SER A 19 -2.33 9.97 -0.98
C SER A 19 -3.57 10.38 -0.21
N GLY A 20 -4.73 9.84 -0.62
CA GLY A 20 -5.99 10.07 0.11
C GLY A 20 -5.92 9.55 1.54
N CYS A 21 -5.42 8.33 1.72
CA CYS A 21 -5.23 7.75 3.06
C CYS A 21 -4.32 8.62 3.92
N GLY A 22 -3.21 9.09 3.35
CA GLY A 22 -2.28 9.95 4.05
C GLY A 22 -2.91 11.29 4.42
N ALA A 23 -3.71 11.86 3.54
CA ALA A 23 -4.40 13.12 3.81
C ALA A 23 -5.40 12.99 4.96
N PHE A 24 -6.17 11.90 4.99
CA PHE A 24 -7.09 11.63 6.09
C PHE A 24 -6.37 11.55 7.43
N MET A 25 -5.22 10.87 7.46
CA MET A 25 -4.43 10.77 8.69
C MET A 25 -3.81 12.10 9.08
N ALA A 26 -3.26 12.84 8.12
CA ALA A 26 -2.62 14.12 8.39
C ALA A 26 -3.61 15.14 8.96
N ARG A 27 -4.87 15.05 8.56
CA ARG A 27 -5.94 15.90 9.09
C ARG A 27 -6.63 15.30 10.32
N LYS A 28 -6.14 14.20 10.82
CA LYS A 28 -6.71 13.51 11.98
C LYS A 28 -8.16 13.07 11.78
N MET A 29 -8.55 12.84 10.53
CA MET A 29 -9.87 12.32 10.18
C MET A 29 -9.92 10.79 10.24
N ALA A 30 -8.77 10.15 10.31
CA ALA A 30 -8.64 8.71 10.48
C ALA A 30 -7.60 8.42 11.53
N ASP A 31 -7.82 7.36 12.30
CA ASP A 31 -6.90 6.94 13.33
C ASP A 31 -5.67 6.28 12.72
N GLU A 32 -4.51 6.88 12.91
CA GLU A 32 -3.25 6.34 12.42
C GLU A 32 -2.99 4.92 12.94
N GLY A 33 -3.32 4.67 14.22
CA GLY A 33 -3.17 3.35 14.82
C GLY A 33 -4.01 2.28 14.15
N LEU A 34 -5.07 2.66 13.45
CA LEU A 34 -5.92 1.75 12.70
C LEU A 34 -5.48 1.64 11.23
N VAL A 35 -5.25 2.77 10.59
CA VAL A 35 -4.98 2.81 9.15
C VAL A 35 -3.62 2.22 8.81
N VAL A 36 -2.58 2.54 9.59
CA VAL A 36 -1.23 2.07 9.34
C VAL A 36 -1.14 0.53 9.37
N PRO A 37 -1.67 -0.16 10.40
CA PRO A 37 -1.61 -1.63 10.38
C PRO A 37 -2.42 -2.27 9.26
N LEU A 38 -3.55 -1.65 8.85
CA LEU A 38 -4.40 -2.22 7.80
C LEU A 38 -3.79 -2.08 6.41
N LEU A 39 -3.23 -0.92 6.11
CA LEU A 39 -2.81 -0.58 4.75
C LEU A 39 -1.31 -0.38 4.61
N GLY A 40 -0.60 -0.29 5.72
CA GLY A 40 0.79 0.14 5.71
C GLY A 40 1.73 -0.76 4.93
N TYR A 41 1.59 -2.07 5.07
CA TYR A 41 2.45 -3.00 4.36
C TYR A 41 2.33 -2.84 2.84
N ARG A 42 1.10 -2.77 2.36
CA ARG A 42 0.83 -2.58 0.93
C ARG A 42 1.31 -1.22 0.45
N ALA A 43 1.08 -0.19 1.25
CA ALA A 43 1.52 1.17 0.92
C ALA A 43 3.04 1.24 0.81
N SER A 44 3.75 0.64 1.75
CA SER A 44 5.21 0.63 1.75
C SER A 44 5.76 -0.12 0.53
N ARG A 45 5.18 -1.25 0.18
CA ARG A 45 5.57 -2.00 -1.01
C ARG A 45 5.24 -1.26 -2.29
N ALA A 46 4.08 -0.63 -2.34
CA ALA A 46 3.70 0.17 -3.50
C ALA A 46 4.66 1.35 -3.68
N TRP A 47 5.06 1.99 -2.60
CA TRP A 47 6.05 3.07 -2.67
C TRP A 47 7.36 2.58 -3.28
N ASP A 48 7.90 1.46 -2.79
CA ASP A 48 9.15 0.93 -3.31
C ASP A 48 9.06 0.63 -4.81
N ALA A 49 7.94 0.08 -5.24
CA ALA A 49 7.72 -0.23 -6.66
C ALA A 49 7.56 1.03 -7.51
N LEU A 50 6.94 2.06 -6.98
CA LEU A 50 6.59 3.27 -7.74
C LEU A 50 7.58 4.42 -7.56
N GLU A 51 8.52 4.29 -6.65
CA GLU A 51 9.47 5.38 -6.36
C GLU A 51 10.19 5.91 -7.60
N PRO A 52 10.73 5.07 -8.51
CA PRO A 52 11.37 5.59 -9.72
C PRO A 52 10.41 6.42 -10.58
N PHE A 53 9.15 5.98 -10.70
CA PHE A 53 8.13 6.70 -11.44
C PHE A 53 7.83 8.05 -10.77
N ILE A 54 7.66 8.04 -9.45
CA ILE A 54 7.34 9.24 -8.68
C ILE A 54 8.45 10.28 -8.82
N ARG A 55 9.70 9.85 -8.69
CA ARG A 55 10.85 10.75 -8.83
C ARG A 55 10.92 11.36 -10.22
N ARG A 56 10.65 10.55 -11.24
CA ARG A 56 10.63 11.03 -12.63
C ARG A 56 9.50 12.04 -12.84
N GLU A 57 8.31 11.78 -12.30
CA GLU A 57 7.19 12.70 -12.40
C GLU A 57 7.48 14.03 -11.70
N ARG A 58 8.18 14.00 -10.57
CA ARG A 58 8.60 15.22 -9.87
C ARG A 58 9.53 16.06 -10.76
N GLU A 59 10.46 15.41 -11.44
CA GLU A 59 11.38 16.10 -12.36
C GLU A 59 10.64 16.72 -13.54
N ILE A 60 9.74 15.96 -14.16
CA ILE A 60 8.99 16.41 -15.31
C ILE A 60 8.08 17.60 -14.96
N ARG A 61 7.45 17.55 -13.80
CA ARG A 61 6.52 18.58 -13.36
C ARG A 61 7.21 19.82 -12.79
N GLU A 62 8.51 19.78 -12.65
CA GLU A 62 9.30 20.87 -12.05
C GLU A 62 8.76 21.31 -10.68
N SER A 63 7.91 20.50 -10.08
CA SER A 63 7.27 20.77 -8.79
C SER A 63 7.98 20.10 -7.63
N SER A 64 9.18 19.63 -7.89
CA SER A 64 10.05 18.96 -6.92
C SER A 64 9.35 17.84 -6.16
N ASP A 65 9.12 18.02 -4.88
CA ASP A 65 8.63 16.99 -3.97
C ASP A 65 7.12 17.02 -3.72
N ARG A 66 6.38 17.88 -4.40
CA ARG A 66 4.92 17.99 -4.18
C ARG A 66 4.13 16.78 -4.68
N TYR A 67 4.52 16.23 -5.83
CA TYR A 67 3.82 15.07 -6.36
C TYR A 67 4.02 13.89 -5.43
N ALA A 68 2.93 13.27 -5.00
CA ALA A 68 2.91 12.13 -4.10
C ALA A 68 3.52 12.40 -2.71
N SER A 69 3.65 13.67 -2.30
CA SER A 69 4.24 14.01 -1.01
C SER A 69 3.42 13.45 0.16
N VAL A 70 2.10 13.42 0.04
CA VAL A 70 1.22 12.89 1.09
C VAL A 70 1.34 11.36 1.17
N PHE A 71 1.51 10.69 0.03
CA PHE A 71 1.80 9.27 -0.02
C PHE A 71 3.15 8.98 0.65
N GLU A 72 4.16 9.78 0.35
CA GLU A 72 5.49 9.64 0.99
C GLU A 72 5.40 9.79 2.50
N ASP A 73 4.67 10.79 2.98
CA ASP A 73 4.45 10.98 4.41
C ASP A 73 3.76 9.78 5.04
N PHE A 74 2.76 9.21 4.36
CA PHE A 74 2.08 8.01 4.81
C PHE A 74 3.08 6.86 5.00
N VAL A 75 3.93 6.62 3.99
CA VAL A 75 4.93 5.56 4.05
C VAL A 75 5.93 5.82 5.17
N TRP A 76 6.32 7.08 5.38
CA TRP A 76 7.20 7.46 6.48
C TRP A 76 6.59 7.08 7.83
N ARG A 77 5.30 7.35 8.02
CA ARG A 77 4.57 6.97 9.25
C ARG A 77 4.50 5.46 9.41
N VAL A 78 4.22 4.74 8.32
CA VAL A 78 4.17 3.27 8.31
C VAL A 78 5.50 2.68 8.79
N ARG A 79 6.61 3.18 8.28
CA ARG A 79 7.94 2.64 8.59
C ARG A 79 8.40 2.91 10.01
N ARG A 80 7.70 3.78 10.72
CA ARG A 80 7.96 4.03 12.14
C ARG A 80 7.26 3.04 13.06
N HIS A 81 6.22 2.37 12.58
CA HIS A 81 5.52 1.35 13.37
C HIS A 81 6.28 0.03 13.29
N THR A 82 6.56 -0.57 14.44
CA THR A 82 7.44 -1.74 14.53
C THR A 82 6.70 -3.06 14.53
N SER A 83 5.42 -3.10 14.99
CA SER A 83 4.64 -4.31 15.01
C SER A 83 3.15 -3.99 15.04
N LEU A 84 2.34 -4.95 14.56
CA LEU A 84 0.88 -4.83 14.58
C LEU A 84 0.34 -4.78 16.01
N GLU A 85 0.88 -5.61 16.89
CA GLU A 85 0.44 -5.65 18.29
C GLU A 85 0.64 -4.31 18.98
N LYS A 86 1.81 -3.72 18.77
CA LYS A 86 2.15 -2.42 19.35
C LYS A 86 1.31 -1.31 18.73
N ALA A 87 1.09 -1.38 17.41
CA ALA A 87 0.31 -0.38 16.69
C ALA A 87 -1.14 -0.35 17.15
N TYR A 88 -1.76 -1.52 17.35
CA TYR A 88 -3.13 -1.60 17.81
C TYR A 88 -3.27 -1.42 19.33
N GLY A 89 -2.18 -1.60 20.08
CA GLY A 89 -2.26 -1.69 21.53
C GLY A 89 -3.02 -2.92 22.00
N LEU A 90 -3.10 -3.94 21.18
CA LEU A 90 -3.87 -5.14 21.42
C LEU A 90 -2.98 -6.37 21.24
N ARG A 91 -3.30 -7.41 22.02
CA ARG A 91 -2.68 -8.72 21.81
C ARG A 91 -3.46 -9.47 20.75
N LEU A 92 -2.79 -9.72 19.62
CA LEU A 92 -3.42 -10.41 18.50
C LEU A 92 -3.27 -11.91 18.63
N ARG A 93 -4.29 -12.64 18.21
CA ARG A 93 -4.30 -14.09 18.20
C ARG A 93 -4.06 -14.57 16.76
N THR A 94 -3.39 -15.70 16.64
CA THR A 94 -3.16 -16.35 15.36
C THR A 94 -3.93 -17.66 15.29
N LEU A 95 -4.37 -18.00 14.09
CA LEU A 95 -4.99 -19.29 13.86
C LEU A 95 -3.90 -20.35 13.65
N PRO A 96 -4.13 -21.60 14.10
CA PRO A 96 -3.21 -22.66 13.75
C PRO A 96 -3.16 -22.84 12.24
N PRO A 97 -2.01 -23.26 11.68
CA PRO A 97 -1.92 -23.48 10.25
C PRO A 97 -2.94 -24.56 9.83
N THR A 98 -3.68 -24.27 8.76
CA THR A 98 -4.62 -25.22 8.19
C THR A 98 -3.81 -26.36 7.59
N PRO A 99 -4.11 -27.66 7.93
CA PRO A 99 -3.44 -28.76 7.25
C PRO A 99 -3.64 -28.62 5.74
N ALA A 100 -2.57 -28.86 4.99
CA ALA A 100 -2.63 -28.74 3.55
C ALA A 100 -3.79 -29.57 3.02
N ARG A 101 -4.80 -28.89 2.47
CA ARG A 101 -5.87 -29.60 1.77
C ARG A 101 -5.28 -30.16 0.49
N GLU A 102 -5.36 -31.49 0.37
CA GLU A 102 -5.14 -32.06 -0.95
C GLU A 102 -6.18 -31.46 -1.87
N VAL A 103 -5.71 -30.73 -2.86
CA VAL A 103 -6.62 -30.26 -3.90
C VAL A 103 -7.15 -31.52 -4.60
N PRO A 104 -8.46 -31.80 -4.54
CA PRO A 104 -8.97 -32.96 -5.23
C PRO A 104 -8.63 -32.84 -6.72
N PRO A 105 -8.23 -33.95 -7.36
CA PRO A 105 -7.95 -33.91 -8.79
C PRO A 105 -9.17 -33.35 -9.53
N PRO A 106 -8.97 -32.55 -10.57
CA PRO A 106 -10.09 -32.01 -11.30
C PRO A 106 -10.97 -33.15 -11.77
N GLU A 107 -12.29 -32.98 -11.61
CA GLU A 107 -13.23 -33.97 -12.10
C GLU A 107 -12.97 -34.22 -13.58
N PRO A 108 -12.98 -35.51 -14.03
CA PRO A 108 -12.85 -35.78 -15.45
C PRO A 108 -13.98 -35.07 -16.19
N GLN A 109 -13.59 -34.26 -17.15
CA GLN A 109 -14.58 -33.58 -17.97
C GLN A 109 -15.32 -34.62 -18.76
N THR A 110 -16.59 -34.79 -18.42
CA THR A 110 -17.47 -35.62 -19.28
C THR A 110 -17.74 -34.82 -20.53
N THR A 111 -17.25 -35.34 -21.63
CA THR A 111 -17.59 -34.80 -22.93
C THR A 111 -19.02 -35.15 -23.26
#